data_2a2dc696a36203507b82182672e3db1e
#
_entry.id   2a2dc696a36203507b82182672e3db1e
#
_cell.length_a   1.000
_cell.length_b   1.000
_cell.length_c   1.000
_cell.angle_alpha   90.00
_cell.angle_beta   90.00
_cell.angle_gamma   90.00
#
_symmetry.space_group_name_H-M   'P 1'
#
loop_
_entity.id
_entity.type
_entity.pdbx_description
1 polymer ?
#
loop_
_entity_poly.entity_id
_entity_poly.type
_entity_poly.pdbx_seq_one_letter_code
_entity_poly.pdbx_strand_id
1 'polypeptide(L)'
;IQAQILELLDHLAREGGNAVLMITHDMGIVAEFCDYVMVMYAGNSTEYAATKDLFNDPLHPYTQGLLKAVPRVGRIEELQAIPGTVPDLVEPPTGCRFHPRCPKATNLCSTDQPLFHEVKPGHYVSCHLYLNPKEDE
;
A
#
# COMPACT_ATOMS: atom_id res chain seq x y z
N ILE A 1 -19.16 -7.82 -17.25
CA ILE A 1 -20.04 -7.45 -16.10
C ILE A 1 -19.26 -6.57 -15.11
N GLN A 2 -18.04 -6.93 -14.70
CA GLN A 2 -17.25 -6.15 -13.74
C GLN A 2 -16.90 -4.74 -14.25
N ALA A 3 -16.46 -4.60 -15.50
CA ALA A 3 -16.16 -3.32 -16.11
C ALA A 3 -17.38 -2.39 -16.15
N GLN A 4 -18.56 -2.91 -16.48
CA GLN A 4 -19.81 -2.14 -16.52
C GLN A 4 -20.22 -1.62 -15.15
N ILE A 5 -19.99 -2.39 -14.08
CA ILE A 5 -20.24 -1.96 -12.70
C ILE A 5 -19.30 -0.84 -12.30
N LEU A 6 -18.02 -0.94 -12.66
CA LEU A 6 -17.02 0.07 -12.37
C LEU A 6 -17.30 1.38 -13.11
N GLU A 7 -17.69 1.31 -14.40
CA GLU A 7 -18.14 2.49 -15.16
C GLU A 7 -19.35 3.17 -14.52
N LEU A 8 -20.31 2.38 -14.04
CA LEU A 8 -21.49 2.93 -13.35
C LEU A 8 -21.10 3.61 -12.04
N LEU A 9 -20.20 3.01 -11.26
CA LEU A 9 -19.69 3.59 -10.01
C LEU A 9 -18.92 4.90 -10.26
N ASP A 10 -18.08 4.94 -11.28
CA ASP A 10 -17.35 6.15 -11.68
C ASP A 10 -18.32 7.28 -12.10
N HIS A 11 -19.32 6.95 -12.88
CA HIS A 11 -20.38 7.89 -13.30
C HIS A 11 -21.16 8.44 -12.09
N LEU A 12 -21.55 7.58 -11.16
CA LEU A 12 -22.26 7.99 -9.92
C LEU A 12 -21.39 8.86 -9.02
N ALA A 13 -20.09 8.60 -8.95
CA ALA A 13 -19.15 9.40 -8.18
C ALA A 13 -18.99 10.79 -8.80
N ARG A 14 -18.70 10.85 -10.10
CA ARG A 14 -18.38 12.13 -10.80
C ARG A 14 -19.60 13.01 -11.02
N GLU A 15 -20.71 12.46 -11.42
CA GLU A 15 -21.93 13.23 -11.71
C GLU A 15 -22.85 13.42 -10.51
N GLY A 16 -22.87 12.46 -9.59
CA GLY A 16 -23.70 12.50 -8.40
C GLY A 16 -23.09 13.22 -7.21
N GLY A 17 -21.81 13.65 -7.28
CA GLY A 17 -21.10 14.25 -6.14
C GLY A 17 -20.90 13.28 -4.98
N ASN A 18 -20.94 11.97 -5.24
CA ASN A 18 -20.74 10.93 -4.24
C ASN A 18 -19.26 10.54 -4.13
N ALA A 19 -18.83 10.17 -2.93
CA ALA A 19 -17.55 9.49 -2.72
C ALA A 19 -17.76 7.98 -2.75
N VAL A 20 -16.83 7.25 -3.39
CA VAL A 20 -16.84 5.79 -3.45
C VAL A 20 -15.62 5.27 -2.69
N LEU A 21 -15.86 4.47 -1.65
CA LEU A 21 -14.82 3.72 -0.96
C LEU A 21 -14.80 2.28 -1.50
N MET A 22 -13.71 1.92 -2.16
CA MET A 22 -13.52 0.59 -2.74
C MET A 22 -12.53 -0.22 -1.90
N ILE A 23 -12.88 -1.45 -1.54
CA ILE A 23 -12.00 -2.41 -0.89
C ILE A 23 -11.74 -3.53 -1.88
N THR A 24 -10.49 -3.67 -2.31
CA THR A 24 -10.08 -4.65 -3.33
C THR A 24 -8.61 -5.05 -3.14
N HIS A 25 -8.25 -6.20 -3.68
CA HIS A 25 -6.85 -6.62 -3.83
C HIS A 25 -6.36 -6.51 -5.29
N ASP A 26 -7.22 -6.03 -6.20
CA ASP A 26 -6.89 -5.89 -7.62
C ASP A 26 -6.27 -4.51 -7.89
N MET A 27 -4.94 -4.48 -8.03
CA MET A 27 -4.19 -3.26 -8.30
C MET A 27 -4.48 -2.65 -9.68
N GLY A 28 -4.98 -3.45 -10.63
CA GLY A 28 -5.42 -2.95 -11.94
C GLY A 28 -6.65 -2.07 -11.81
N ILE A 29 -7.65 -2.52 -11.05
CA ILE A 29 -8.85 -1.73 -10.73
C ILE A 29 -8.46 -0.46 -9.98
N VAL A 30 -7.58 -0.58 -8.98
CA VAL A 30 -7.10 0.58 -8.22
C VAL A 30 -6.45 1.61 -9.14
N ALA A 31 -5.59 1.18 -10.06
CA ALA A 31 -4.89 2.08 -10.98
C ALA A 31 -5.83 2.85 -11.91
N GLU A 32 -6.94 2.24 -12.28
CA GLU A 32 -7.88 2.78 -13.27
C GLU A 32 -8.97 3.67 -12.65
N PHE A 33 -9.47 3.30 -11.45
CA PHE A 33 -10.67 3.91 -10.89
C PHE A 33 -10.46 4.72 -9.60
N CYS A 34 -9.34 4.55 -8.90
CA CYS A 34 -9.14 5.22 -7.62
C CYS A 34 -8.29 6.49 -7.75
N ASP A 35 -8.75 7.59 -7.14
CA ASP A 35 -7.96 8.82 -7.06
C ASP A 35 -6.87 8.71 -5.99
N TYR A 36 -7.17 8.07 -4.85
CA TYR A 36 -6.28 7.84 -3.71
C TYR A 36 -6.31 6.38 -3.28
N VAL A 37 -5.22 5.92 -2.73
CA VAL A 37 -5.05 4.53 -2.27
C VAL A 37 -4.51 4.50 -0.86
N MET A 38 -5.16 3.70 0.00
CA MET A 38 -4.65 3.28 1.29
C MET A 38 -4.25 1.81 1.19
N VAL A 39 -2.97 1.52 1.30
CA VAL A 39 -2.46 0.15 1.36
C VAL A 39 -2.49 -0.34 2.80
N MET A 40 -3.06 -1.52 3.01
CA MET A 40 -3.16 -2.15 4.33
C MET A 40 -2.44 -3.49 4.34
N TYR A 41 -1.78 -3.80 5.44
CA TYR A 41 -1.16 -5.09 5.68
C TYR A 41 -1.47 -5.58 7.09
N ALA A 42 -2.02 -6.79 7.19
CA ALA A 42 -2.35 -7.44 8.46
C ALA A 42 -3.14 -6.51 9.43
N GLY A 43 -4.09 -5.74 8.92
CA GLY A 43 -4.95 -4.84 9.69
C GLY A 43 -4.36 -3.43 9.96
N ASN A 44 -3.11 -3.17 9.57
CA ASN A 44 -2.49 -1.85 9.72
C ASN A 44 -2.39 -1.13 8.38
N SER A 45 -2.60 0.21 8.40
CA SER A 45 -2.30 1.07 7.27
C SER A 45 -0.79 1.19 7.10
N THR A 46 -0.28 0.91 5.91
CA THR A 46 1.15 0.94 5.61
C THR A 46 1.56 2.13 4.77
N GLU A 47 0.71 2.53 3.81
CA GLU A 47 1.00 3.63 2.90
C GLU A 47 -0.31 4.25 2.37
N TYR A 48 -0.31 5.58 2.18
CA TYR A 48 -1.42 6.33 1.58
C TYR A 48 -0.88 7.41 0.67
N ALA A 49 -1.39 7.47 -0.55
CA ALA A 49 -1.03 8.51 -1.51
C ALA A 49 -2.09 8.63 -2.60
N ALA A 50 -1.95 9.67 -3.43
CA ALA A 50 -2.62 9.70 -4.72
C ALA A 50 -2.19 8.48 -5.55
N THR A 51 -3.12 7.88 -6.29
CA THR A 51 -2.87 6.63 -7.05
C THR A 51 -1.64 6.75 -7.94
N LYS A 52 -1.51 7.85 -8.67
CA LYS A 52 -0.36 8.09 -9.55
C LYS A 52 0.97 8.07 -8.80
N ASP A 53 1.02 8.69 -7.63
CA ASP A 53 2.24 8.80 -6.83
C ASP A 53 2.62 7.45 -6.24
N LEU A 54 1.64 6.70 -5.72
CA LEU A 54 1.84 5.37 -5.17
C LEU A 54 2.38 4.37 -6.21
N PHE A 55 1.87 4.43 -7.46
CA PHE A 55 2.33 3.54 -8.53
C PHE A 55 3.69 3.91 -9.10
N ASN A 56 4.04 5.21 -9.10
CA ASN A 56 5.33 5.68 -9.63
C ASN A 56 6.45 5.62 -8.60
N ASP A 57 6.15 5.87 -7.34
CA ASP A 57 7.15 6.00 -6.26
C ASP A 57 6.64 5.41 -4.94
N PRO A 58 6.39 4.08 -4.89
CA PRO A 58 5.95 3.40 -3.68
C PRO A 58 7.04 3.46 -2.61
N LEU A 59 6.67 3.85 -1.40
CA LEU A 59 7.61 4.02 -0.28
C LEU A 59 7.72 2.76 0.57
N HIS A 60 6.59 2.17 0.97
CA HIS A 60 6.61 1.00 1.84
C HIS A 60 7.11 -0.25 1.11
N PRO A 61 8.02 -1.06 1.69
CA PRO A 61 8.52 -2.28 1.05
C PRO A 61 7.43 -3.29 0.66
N TYR A 62 6.33 -3.34 1.41
CA TYR A 62 5.17 -4.15 1.04
C TYR A 62 4.51 -3.65 -0.25
N THR A 63 4.25 -2.35 -0.37
CA THR A 63 3.68 -1.73 -1.60
C THR A 63 4.59 -1.97 -2.80
N GLN A 64 5.90 -1.82 -2.61
CA GLN A 64 6.89 -2.13 -3.64
C GLN A 64 6.79 -3.59 -4.10
N GLY A 65 6.63 -4.51 -3.17
CA GLY A 65 6.44 -5.94 -3.46
C GLY A 65 5.13 -6.22 -4.20
N LEU A 66 4.02 -5.60 -3.76
CA LEU A 66 2.72 -5.73 -4.43
C LEU A 66 2.78 -5.26 -5.88
N LEU A 67 3.37 -4.10 -6.14
CA LEU A 67 3.45 -3.53 -7.48
C LEU A 67 4.39 -4.31 -8.42
N LYS A 68 5.41 -5.00 -7.87
CA LYS A 68 6.26 -5.91 -8.65
C LYS A 68 5.55 -7.21 -9.03
N ALA A 69 4.57 -7.62 -8.25
CA ALA A 69 3.76 -8.81 -8.53
C ALA A 69 2.66 -8.56 -9.57
N VAL A 70 2.38 -7.30 -9.94
CA VAL A 70 1.37 -6.95 -10.96
C VAL A 70 1.98 -7.08 -12.35
N PRO A 71 1.39 -7.90 -13.25
CA PRO A 71 1.84 -8.01 -14.63
C PRO A 71 1.74 -6.66 -15.34
N ARG A 72 2.85 -6.19 -15.92
CA ARG A 72 2.85 -5.00 -16.78
C ARG A 72 2.83 -5.42 -18.24
N VAL A 73 1.88 -4.88 -19.01
CA VAL A 73 1.80 -5.14 -20.45
C VAL A 73 3.10 -4.67 -21.12
N GLY A 74 3.75 -5.58 -21.86
CA GLY A 74 4.97 -5.28 -22.62
C GLY A 74 6.30 -5.46 -21.88
N ARG A 75 6.32 -5.91 -20.62
CA ARG A 75 7.53 -6.32 -19.90
C ARG A 75 7.45 -7.78 -19.49
N ILE A 76 8.41 -8.57 -19.97
CA ILE A 76 8.65 -9.94 -19.51
C ILE A 76 9.59 -9.83 -18.30
N GLU A 77 9.09 -9.29 -17.18
CA GLU A 77 9.79 -9.38 -15.91
C GLU A 77 9.24 -10.59 -15.16
N GLU A 78 10.12 -11.38 -14.55
CA GLU A 78 9.68 -12.45 -13.65
C GLU A 78 8.85 -11.84 -12.52
N LEU A 79 7.60 -12.29 -12.39
CA LEU A 79 6.71 -11.90 -11.32
C LEU A 79 7.34 -12.31 -9.98
N GLN A 80 7.78 -11.34 -9.21
CA GLN A 80 8.39 -11.59 -7.91
C GLN A 80 7.28 -11.62 -6.85
N ALA A 81 6.96 -12.81 -6.37
CA ALA A 81 6.10 -12.96 -5.21
C ALA A 81 6.81 -12.46 -3.95
N ILE A 82 6.06 -11.82 -3.05
CA ILE A 82 6.57 -11.45 -1.72
C ILE A 82 6.82 -12.73 -0.93
N PRO A 83 8.06 -13.05 -0.53
CA PRO A 83 8.37 -14.29 0.17
C PRO A 83 7.69 -14.37 1.54
N GLY A 84 7.52 -15.60 2.05
CA GLY A 84 6.93 -15.87 3.35
C GLY A 84 5.40 -15.89 3.35
N THR A 85 4.82 -16.18 4.50
CA THR A 85 3.38 -16.27 4.75
C THR A 85 2.85 -15.01 5.43
N VAL A 86 1.58 -14.70 5.20
CA VAL A 86 0.89 -13.63 5.95
C VAL A 86 0.84 -14.03 7.42
N PRO A 87 1.17 -13.14 8.37
CA PRO A 87 1.15 -13.45 9.79
C PRO A 87 -0.26 -13.78 10.28
N ASP A 88 -0.34 -14.54 11.37
CA ASP A 88 -1.57 -14.74 12.10
C ASP A 88 -2.07 -13.40 12.65
N LEU A 89 -3.36 -13.12 12.45
CA LEU A 89 -4.00 -11.89 12.94
C LEU A 89 -4.46 -12.01 14.39
N VAL A 90 -4.52 -13.23 14.95
CA VAL A 90 -4.87 -13.46 16.35
C VAL A 90 -3.70 -13.07 17.25
N GLU A 91 -2.48 -13.46 16.86
CA GLU A 91 -1.23 -13.07 17.52
C GLU A 91 -0.27 -12.42 16.52
N PRO A 92 -0.54 -11.17 16.12
CA PRO A 92 0.29 -10.50 15.12
C PRO A 92 1.69 -10.23 15.66
N PRO A 93 2.73 -10.21 14.79
CA PRO A 93 4.07 -9.82 15.18
C PRO A 93 4.10 -8.46 15.86
N THR A 94 4.96 -8.32 16.87
CA THR A 94 5.26 -7.04 17.53
C THR A 94 5.92 -6.07 16.55
N GLY A 95 5.80 -4.78 16.81
CA GLY A 95 6.36 -3.74 15.94
C GLY A 95 5.67 -3.67 14.57
N CYS A 96 6.44 -3.45 13.54
CA CYS A 96 5.93 -3.43 12.16
C CYS A 96 5.48 -4.84 11.75
N ARG A 97 4.19 -5.04 11.48
CA ARG A 97 3.63 -6.36 11.13
C ARG A 97 4.21 -6.99 9.87
N PHE A 98 4.80 -6.18 9.00
CA PHE A 98 5.47 -6.66 7.78
C PHE A 98 6.93 -7.08 8.00
N HIS A 99 7.54 -6.76 9.16
CA HIS A 99 8.98 -7.00 9.39
C HIS A 99 9.45 -8.44 9.11
N PRO A 100 8.66 -9.52 9.39
CA PRO A 100 9.13 -10.88 9.13
C PRO A 100 9.33 -11.20 7.66
N ARG A 101 8.71 -10.42 6.77
CA ARG A 101 8.78 -10.58 5.30
C ARG A 101 9.49 -9.42 4.61
N CYS A 102 9.92 -8.42 5.37
CA CYS A 102 10.52 -7.21 4.83
C CYS A 102 12.00 -7.44 4.50
N PRO A 103 12.44 -7.28 3.24
CA PRO A 103 13.85 -7.43 2.88
C PRO A 103 14.75 -6.32 3.45
N LYS A 104 14.15 -5.25 3.98
CA LYS A 104 14.83 -4.09 4.57
C LYS A 104 14.58 -3.98 6.08
N ALA A 105 14.13 -5.06 6.74
CA ALA A 105 13.84 -5.04 8.17
C ALA A 105 15.10 -4.77 9.00
N THR A 106 14.92 -3.95 10.04
CA THR A 106 15.94 -3.68 11.07
C THR A 106 15.45 -4.20 12.42
N ASN A 107 16.31 -4.19 13.43
CA ASN A 107 15.92 -4.59 14.80
C ASN A 107 14.77 -3.74 15.34
N LEU A 108 14.74 -2.44 15.01
CA LEU A 108 13.66 -1.52 15.40
C LEU A 108 12.30 -1.97 14.85
N CYS A 109 12.27 -2.53 13.64
CA CYS A 109 11.04 -3.00 13.03
C CYS A 109 10.36 -4.14 13.80
N SER A 110 11.10 -4.91 14.59
CA SER A 110 10.55 -6.01 15.38
C SER A 110 10.03 -5.58 16.76
N THR A 111 10.46 -4.42 17.25
CA THR A 111 10.13 -3.93 18.60
C THR A 111 9.08 -2.82 18.55
N ASP A 112 9.20 -1.90 17.62
CA ASP A 112 8.40 -0.67 17.57
C ASP A 112 7.53 -0.58 16.33
N GLN A 113 6.27 -0.19 16.54
CA GLN A 113 5.34 0.10 15.46
C GLN A 113 5.69 1.46 14.86
N PRO A 114 6.04 1.55 13.55
CA PRO A 114 6.33 2.83 12.93
C PRO A 114 5.08 3.71 12.90
N LEU A 115 5.27 5.01 13.16
CA LEU A 115 4.20 5.99 13.04
C LEU A 115 3.80 6.18 11.57
N PHE A 116 2.52 6.42 11.36
CA PHE A 116 1.99 6.80 10.05
C PHE A 116 2.16 8.31 9.88
N HIS A 117 3.08 8.75 9.02
CA HIS A 117 3.44 10.17 8.87
C HIS A 117 3.63 10.56 7.41
N GLU A 118 3.54 11.83 7.14
CA GLU A 118 3.74 12.42 5.82
C GLU A 118 5.23 12.53 5.50
N VAL A 119 5.66 11.88 4.40
CA VAL A 119 7.06 11.90 3.91
C VAL A 119 7.22 12.89 2.76
N LYS A 120 6.19 13.00 1.94
CA LYS A 120 6.08 13.96 0.83
C LYS A 120 4.68 14.54 0.85
N PRO A 121 4.42 15.71 0.27
CA PRO A 121 3.09 16.30 0.25
C PRO A 121 2.02 15.33 -0.23
N GLY A 122 1.06 14.98 0.64
CA GLY A 122 -0.02 14.03 0.36
C GLY A 122 0.40 12.55 0.32
N HIS A 123 1.64 12.21 0.64
CA HIS A 123 2.15 10.83 0.64
C HIS A 123 2.62 10.42 2.03
N TYR A 124 1.88 9.51 2.63
CA TYR A 124 2.05 9.04 4.01
C TYR A 124 2.54 7.59 4.03
N VAL A 125 3.41 7.27 4.97
CA VAL A 125 3.92 5.90 5.15
C VAL A 125 4.13 5.57 6.62
N SER A 126 3.92 4.31 6.97
CA SER A 126 4.25 3.72 8.28
C SER A 126 5.48 2.83 8.12
N CYS A 127 6.67 3.43 8.11
CA CYS A 127 7.92 2.70 7.89
C CYS A 127 9.13 3.41 8.51
N HIS A 128 9.92 2.68 9.30
CA HIS A 128 11.12 3.21 9.94
C HIS A 128 12.21 3.69 8.97
N LEU A 129 12.18 3.28 7.71
CA LEU A 129 13.12 3.77 6.69
C LEU A 129 12.98 5.26 6.40
N TYR A 130 11.84 5.85 6.74
CA TYR A 130 11.50 7.25 6.45
C TYR A 130 11.35 8.11 7.71
N LEU A 131 11.59 7.55 8.88
CA LEU A 131 11.65 8.35 10.11
C LEU A 131 12.88 9.25 10.03
N ASN A 132 12.66 10.57 10.07
CA ASN A 132 13.74 11.53 10.24
C ASN A 132 14.21 11.47 11.71
N PRO A 133 15.50 11.19 11.99
CA PRO A 133 16.01 11.18 13.36
C PRO A 133 16.05 12.57 14.02
N LYS A 134 15.40 13.59 13.43
CA LYS A 134 15.44 14.98 13.88
C LYS A 134 14.16 15.51 14.56
N GLU A 135 13.13 14.69 14.71
CA GLU A 135 11.86 15.13 15.33
C GLU A 135 11.59 14.55 16.72
N ASP A 136 12.54 13.80 17.30
CA ASP A 136 12.45 13.21 18.66
C ASP A 136 13.41 13.89 19.66
N GLU A 137 13.61 15.22 19.59
CA GLU A 137 14.23 16.03 20.68
C GLU A 137 13.25 17.01 21.30
#